data_8fd85109cbad02b8e587ded243fecb8c
#
_entry.id   8fd85109cbad02b8e587ded243fecb8c
#
_cell.length_a   1.000
_cell.length_b   1.000
_cell.length_c   1.000
_cell.angle_alpha   90.00
_cell.angle_beta   90.00
_cell.angle_gamma   90.00
#
_symmetry.space_group_name_H-M   'P 1'
#
loop_
_entity.id
_entity.type
_entity.pdbx_description
1 polymer ?
#
loop_
_entity_poly.entity_id
_entity_poly.type
_entity_poly.pdbx_seq_one_letter_code
_entity_poly.pdbx_strand_id
1 'polypeptide(L)'
;MQDYTIASSTEADLDAVEAIERLSFSTPWARQAFSDELARPWARLEVLRQVASDCIVAFSNYWLVADELHILNIAVHPDERRHGHAARLLEHILSEASHHKMRVVLLEVRVSNLAAQALYRKFGFCEVGKRPKYYADTGEDALLMDRKL
;
A
#
# COMPACT_ATOMS: atom_id res chain seq x y z
N MET A 1 -11.77 17.43 14.89
CA MET A 1 -11.30 16.12 14.40
C MET A 1 -11.44 16.07 12.89
N GLN A 2 -10.39 15.64 12.18
CA GLN A 2 -10.43 15.50 10.72
C GLN A 2 -11.05 14.16 10.34
N ASP A 3 -11.97 14.18 9.38
CA ASP A 3 -12.56 12.97 8.85
C ASP A 3 -11.91 12.60 7.53
N TYR A 4 -11.70 11.30 7.36
CA TYR A 4 -11.12 10.72 6.15
C TYR A 4 -11.98 9.58 5.65
N THR A 5 -11.99 9.37 4.34
CA THR A 5 -12.69 8.23 3.72
C THR A 5 -11.75 7.46 2.82
N ILE A 6 -11.94 6.15 2.76
CA ILE A 6 -11.24 5.27 1.83
C ILE A 6 -12.22 4.91 0.72
N ALA A 7 -11.81 5.10 -0.52
CA ALA A 7 -12.63 4.77 -1.69
C ALA A 7 -11.76 4.29 -2.84
N SER A 8 -12.36 3.54 -3.76
CA SER A 8 -11.66 3.14 -4.98
C SER A 8 -11.22 4.36 -5.78
N SER A 9 -9.99 4.32 -6.28
CA SER A 9 -9.47 5.37 -7.15
C SER A 9 -10.20 5.37 -8.49
N THR A 10 -10.33 6.55 -9.07
CA THR A 10 -10.77 6.73 -10.46
C THR A 10 -9.61 7.31 -11.27
N GLU A 11 -9.77 7.39 -12.58
CA GLU A 11 -8.77 8.04 -13.44
C GLU A 11 -8.49 9.47 -13.00
N ALA A 12 -9.51 10.19 -12.51
CA ALA A 12 -9.36 11.56 -12.04
C ALA A 12 -8.45 11.69 -10.82
N ASP A 13 -8.26 10.61 -10.05
CA ASP A 13 -7.43 10.61 -8.85
C ASP A 13 -5.96 10.31 -9.13
N LEU A 14 -5.61 9.86 -10.34
CA LEU A 14 -4.28 9.33 -10.63
C LEU A 14 -3.17 10.38 -10.58
N ASP A 15 -3.47 11.64 -10.84
CA ASP A 15 -2.46 12.71 -10.72
C ASP A 15 -2.00 12.83 -9.26
N ALA A 16 -2.93 12.79 -8.32
CA ALA A 16 -2.62 12.83 -6.90
C ALA A 16 -1.87 11.56 -6.44
N VAL A 17 -2.30 10.40 -6.91
CA VAL A 17 -1.63 9.12 -6.60
C VAL A 17 -0.19 9.13 -7.10
N GLU A 18 0.03 9.54 -8.35
CA GLU A 18 1.37 9.63 -8.94
C GLU A 18 2.25 10.61 -8.17
N ALA A 19 1.70 11.75 -7.77
CA ALA A 19 2.45 12.75 -7.00
C ALA A 19 2.94 12.17 -5.66
N ILE A 20 2.08 11.45 -4.94
CA ILE A 20 2.45 10.80 -3.68
C ILE A 20 3.52 9.72 -3.93
N GLU A 21 3.36 8.94 -4.99
CA GLU A 21 4.32 7.89 -5.36
C GLU A 21 5.71 8.50 -5.61
N ARG A 22 5.80 9.57 -6.38
CA ARG A 22 7.07 10.25 -6.68
C ARG A 22 7.75 10.83 -5.45
N LEU A 23 6.96 11.32 -4.50
CA LEU A 23 7.48 11.86 -3.25
C LEU A 23 7.91 10.77 -2.26
N SER A 24 7.49 9.54 -2.47
CA SER A 24 7.67 8.44 -1.53
C SER A 24 8.77 7.46 -1.95
N PHE A 25 9.05 7.32 -3.24
CA PHE A 25 9.93 6.28 -3.76
C PHE A 25 10.94 6.81 -4.78
N SER A 26 12.15 6.23 -4.77
CA SER A 26 13.24 6.62 -5.68
C SER A 26 13.01 6.13 -7.12
N THR A 27 12.28 5.00 -7.26
CA THR A 27 11.88 4.47 -8.57
C THR A 27 10.35 4.37 -8.61
N PRO A 28 9.67 5.51 -8.75
CA PRO A 28 8.21 5.53 -8.66
C PRO A 28 7.55 4.90 -9.89
N TRP A 29 6.36 4.34 -9.69
CA TRP A 29 5.52 3.91 -10.79
C TRP A 29 5.05 5.12 -11.59
N ALA A 30 4.97 4.98 -12.91
CA ALA A 30 4.37 5.98 -13.77
C ALA A 30 2.84 5.91 -13.69
N ARG A 31 2.19 7.02 -14.08
CA ARG A 31 0.73 7.11 -14.10
C ARG A 31 0.07 5.95 -14.86
N GLN A 32 0.67 5.53 -15.99
CA GLN A 32 0.13 4.44 -16.79
C GLN A 32 0.06 3.12 -16.03
N ALA A 33 1.03 2.84 -15.17
CA ALA A 33 1.01 1.62 -14.35
C ALA A 33 -0.18 1.61 -13.39
N PHE A 34 -0.52 2.76 -12.81
CA PHE A 34 -1.70 2.88 -11.96
C PHE A 34 -3.00 2.80 -12.78
N SER A 35 -3.03 3.39 -13.96
CA SER A 35 -4.18 3.27 -14.87
C SER A 35 -4.44 1.82 -15.23
N ASP A 36 -3.38 1.05 -15.50
CA ASP A 36 -3.48 -0.39 -15.79
C ASP A 36 -4.10 -1.15 -14.60
N GLU A 37 -3.76 -0.76 -13.37
CA GLU A 37 -4.34 -1.38 -12.17
C GLU A 37 -5.84 -1.17 -12.09
N LEU A 38 -6.35 -0.02 -12.50
CA LEU A 38 -7.79 0.24 -12.47
C LEU A 38 -8.57 -0.70 -13.40
N ALA A 39 -7.93 -1.21 -14.43
CA ALA A 39 -8.54 -2.11 -15.40
C ALA A 39 -8.51 -3.59 -14.99
N ARG A 40 -7.73 -3.94 -13.95
CA ARG A 40 -7.57 -5.34 -13.52
C ARG A 40 -8.63 -5.72 -12.48
N PRO A 41 -9.47 -6.73 -12.75
CA PRO A 41 -10.53 -7.12 -11.80
C PRO A 41 -10.03 -7.56 -10.42
N TRP A 42 -8.81 -8.11 -10.36
CA TRP A 42 -8.22 -8.60 -9.11
C TRP A 42 -7.44 -7.53 -8.35
N ALA A 43 -7.22 -6.35 -8.95
CA ALA A 43 -6.46 -5.27 -8.33
C ALA A 43 -7.39 -4.28 -7.63
N ARG A 44 -6.88 -3.72 -6.53
CA ARG A 44 -7.52 -2.62 -5.82
C ARG A 44 -6.53 -1.48 -5.71
N LEU A 45 -6.91 -0.31 -6.21
CA LEU A 45 -6.20 0.94 -5.98
C LEU A 45 -7.17 1.84 -5.22
N GLU A 46 -6.84 2.13 -3.98
CA GLU A 46 -7.74 2.86 -3.09
C GLU A 46 -7.04 4.10 -2.55
N VAL A 47 -7.80 5.17 -2.39
CA VAL A 47 -7.30 6.45 -1.92
C VAL A 47 -7.91 6.79 -0.56
N LEU A 48 -7.10 7.40 0.29
CA LEU A 48 -7.55 8.00 1.55
C LEU A 48 -7.69 9.49 1.32
N ARG A 49 -8.89 9.99 1.48
CA ARG A 49 -9.25 11.37 1.17
C ARG A 49 -9.72 12.09 2.42
N GLN A 50 -9.21 13.30 2.61
CA GLN A 50 -9.72 14.16 3.67
C GLN A 50 -11.06 14.74 3.24
N VAL A 51 -12.11 14.54 4.04
CA VAL A 51 -13.46 14.95 3.67
C VAL A 51 -13.57 16.46 3.51
N ALA A 52 -13.02 17.23 4.45
CA ALA A 52 -13.16 18.69 4.46
C ALA A 52 -12.52 19.38 3.24
N SER A 53 -11.33 18.93 2.84
CA SER A 53 -10.57 19.54 1.72
C SER A 53 -10.74 18.83 0.40
N ASP A 54 -11.29 17.62 0.42
CA ASP A 54 -11.37 16.70 -0.73
C ASP A 54 -9.99 16.28 -1.26
N CYS A 55 -8.93 16.48 -0.48
CA CYS A 55 -7.57 16.14 -0.88
C CYS A 55 -7.24 14.69 -0.56
N ILE A 56 -6.55 14.04 -1.51
CA ILE A 56 -6.00 12.70 -1.31
C ILE A 56 -4.70 12.82 -0.52
N VAL A 57 -4.60 12.14 0.61
CA VAL A 57 -3.45 12.21 1.52
C VAL A 57 -2.62 10.93 1.52
N ALA A 58 -3.19 9.83 1.02
CA ALA A 58 -2.51 8.53 0.99
C ALA A 58 -3.23 7.62 0.01
N PHE A 59 -2.57 6.52 -0.37
CA PHE A 59 -3.19 5.48 -1.17
C PHE A 59 -2.63 4.11 -0.85
N SER A 60 -3.36 3.07 -1.26
CA SER A 60 -2.89 1.69 -1.22
C SER A 60 -3.20 1.00 -2.54
N ASN A 61 -2.35 0.04 -2.90
CA ASN A 61 -2.56 -0.82 -4.05
C ASN A 61 -2.30 -2.27 -3.63
N TYR A 62 -3.27 -3.13 -3.86
CA TYR A 62 -3.14 -4.55 -3.51
C TYR A 62 -3.93 -5.42 -4.47
N TRP A 63 -3.57 -6.70 -4.51
CA TRP A 63 -4.20 -7.69 -5.38
C TRP A 63 -4.90 -8.77 -4.56
N LEU A 64 -6.08 -9.16 -5.01
CA LEU A 64 -6.82 -10.31 -4.51
C LEU A 64 -6.69 -11.42 -5.54
N VAL A 65 -5.81 -12.39 -5.29
CA VAL A 65 -5.51 -13.47 -6.25
C VAL A 65 -5.67 -14.82 -5.54
N ALA A 66 -6.56 -15.66 -6.04
CA ALA A 66 -6.91 -16.91 -5.41
C ALA A 66 -7.30 -16.70 -3.94
N ASP A 67 -6.60 -17.33 -3.00
CA ASP A 67 -6.85 -17.16 -1.56
C ASP A 67 -5.81 -16.28 -0.87
N GLU A 68 -5.06 -15.46 -1.65
CA GLU A 68 -4.00 -14.62 -1.15
C GLU A 68 -4.25 -13.14 -1.48
N LEU A 69 -3.99 -12.25 -0.52
CA LEU A 69 -3.97 -10.81 -0.75
C LEU A 69 -2.52 -10.33 -0.75
N HIS A 70 -2.10 -9.70 -1.85
CA HIS A 70 -0.75 -9.16 -2.01
C HIS A 70 -0.79 -7.65 -1.91
N ILE A 71 -0.14 -7.08 -0.90
CA ILE A 71 0.03 -5.64 -0.79
C ILE A 71 1.21 -5.24 -1.68
N LEU A 72 0.96 -4.39 -2.68
CA LEU A 72 1.99 -3.88 -3.56
C LEU A 72 2.57 -2.57 -3.05
N ASN A 73 1.72 -1.71 -2.51
CA ASN A 73 2.13 -0.37 -2.11
C ASN A 73 1.18 0.24 -1.09
N ILE A 74 1.74 0.94 -0.12
CA ILE A 74 1.03 1.86 0.77
C ILE A 74 1.92 3.09 0.87
N ALA A 75 1.38 4.25 0.52
CA ALA A 75 2.13 5.49 0.55
C ALA A 75 1.30 6.64 1.13
N VAL A 76 1.96 7.46 1.95
CA VAL A 76 1.35 8.63 2.59
C VAL A 76 2.10 9.87 2.12
N HIS A 77 1.36 10.93 1.75
CA HIS A 77 1.98 12.20 1.38
C HIS A 77 2.91 12.65 2.51
N PRO A 78 4.14 13.13 2.20
CA PRO A 78 5.10 13.52 3.24
C PRO A 78 4.56 14.52 4.27
N ASP A 79 3.71 15.45 3.85
CA ASP A 79 3.13 16.47 4.74
C ASP A 79 2.05 15.91 5.66
N GLU A 80 1.62 14.68 5.43
CA GLU A 80 0.54 14.02 6.16
C GLU A 80 1.01 12.82 6.99
N ARG A 81 2.32 12.64 7.12
CA ARG A 81 2.89 11.54 7.91
C ARG A 81 2.66 11.76 9.39
N ARG A 82 2.73 10.67 10.18
CA ARG A 82 2.53 10.66 11.64
C ARG A 82 1.08 10.97 12.06
N HIS A 83 0.12 10.78 11.15
CA HIS A 83 -1.31 10.92 11.45
C HIS A 83 -2.04 9.58 11.46
N GLY A 84 -1.31 8.47 11.38
CA GLY A 84 -1.91 7.14 11.41
C GLY A 84 -2.57 6.71 10.10
N HIS A 85 -2.28 7.37 8.98
CA HIS A 85 -2.92 7.07 7.69
C HIS A 85 -2.52 5.70 7.15
N ALA A 86 -1.25 5.33 7.24
CA ALA A 86 -0.78 4.01 6.80
C ALA A 86 -1.43 2.91 7.61
N ALA A 87 -1.54 3.08 8.93
CA ALA A 87 -2.22 2.14 9.80
C ALA A 87 -3.70 1.99 9.42
N ARG A 88 -4.35 3.09 9.10
CA ARG A 88 -5.76 3.09 8.70
C ARG A 88 -5.98 2.33 7.40
N LEU A 89 -5.10 2.56 6.40
CA LEU A 89 -5.14 1.81 5.14
C LEU A 89 -4.90 0.33 5.38
N LEU A 90 -3.94 -0.02 6.23
CA LEU A 90 -3.61 -1.41 6.52
C LEU A 90 -4.76 -2.11 7.25
N GLU A 91 -5.40 -1.45 8.21
CA GLU A 91 -6.60 -1.99 8.86
C GLU A 91 -7.70 -2.28 7.84
N HIS A 92 -7.91 -1.38 6.90
CA HIS A 92 -8.90 -1.56 5.84
C HIS A 92 -8.55 -2.77 4.96
N ILE A 93 -7.29 -2.89 4.55
CA ILE A 93 -6.82 -4.03 3.75
C ILE A 93 -7.05 -5.35 4.48
N LEU A 94 -6.72 -5.40 5.77
CA LEU A 94 -6.92 -6.61 6.57
C LEU A 94 -8.40 -6.96 6.72
N SER A 95 -9.25 -5.95 6.85
CA SER A 95 -10.70 -6.14 6.87
C SER A 95 -11.20 -6.70 5.54
N GLU A 96 -10.72 -6.17 4.42
CA GLU A 96 -11.07 -6.68 3.08
C GLU A 96 -10.58 -8.10 2.89
N ALA A 97 -9.37 -8.42 3.36
CA ALA A 97 -8.84 -9.79 3.29
C ALA A 97 -9.73 -10.77 4.05
N SER A 98 -10.20 -10.39 5.22
CA SER A 98 -11.11 -11.21 6.01
C SER A 98 -12.47 -11.36 5.32
N HIS A 99 -13.00 -10.27 4.79
CA HIS A 99 -14.28 -10.26 4.07
C HIS A 99 -14.25 -11.19 2.84
N HIS A 100 -13.16 -11.19 2.10
CA HIS A 100 -12.96 -12.04 0.92
C HIS A 100 -12.43 -13.44 1.27
N LYS A 101 -12.32 -13.79 2.55
CA LYS A 101 -11.88 -15.11 3.02
C LYS A 101 -10.49 -15.50 2.51
N MET A 102 -9.59 -14.52 2.46
CA MET A 102 -8.21 -14.75 2.10
C MET A 102 -7.50 -15.58 3.18
N ARG A 103 -6.57 -16.45 2.78
CA ARG A 103 -5.80 -17.29 3.69
C ARG A 103 -4.65 -16.53 4.32
N VAL A 104 -4.05 -15.62 3.57
CA VAL A 104 -2.82 -14.91 3.97
C VAL A 104 -2.75 -13.55 3.29
N VAL A 105 -2.12 -12.58 3.96
CA VAL A 105 -1.73 -11.29 3.40
C VAL A 105 -0.22 -11.25 3.30
N LEU A 106 0.31 -10.94 2.12
CA LEU A 106 1.74 -10.95 1.82
C LEU A 106 2.20 -9.58 1.36
N LEU A 107 3.45 -9.27 1.65
CA LEU A 107 4.08 -8.04 1.15
C LEU A 107 5.59 -8.20 1.04
N GLU A 108 6.20 -7.26 0.31
CA GLU A 108 7.64 -7.10 0.22
C GLU A 108 7.99 -5.69 0.69
N VAL A 109 9.05 -5.56 1.46
CA VAL A 109 9.49 -4.27 1.98
C VAL A 109 11.02 -4.20 1.94
N ARG A 110 11.57 -3.02 1.66
CA ARG A 110 13.03 -2.83 1.68
C ARG A 110 13.57 -3.10 3.07
N VAL A 111 14.71 -3.77 3.14
CA VAL A 111 15.35 -4.06 4.44
C VAL A 111 15.69 -2.78 5.19
N SER A 112 15.93 -1.67 4.50
CA SER A 112 16.21 -0.37 5.11
C SER A 112 14.97 0.36 5.63
N ASN A 113 13.77 -0.06 5.22
CA ASN A 113 12.53 0.62 5.61
C ASN A 113 12.04 0.12 6.98
N LEU A 114 12.74 0.55 8.02
CA LEU A 114 12.45 0.09 9.39
C LEU A 114 11.08 0.56 9.89
N ALA A 115 10.65 1.74 9.49
CA ALA A 115 9.35 2.27 9.91
C ALA A 115 8.20 1.43 9.37
N ALA A 116 8.27 1.04 8.08
CA ALA A 116 7.26 0.17 7.49
C ALA A 116 7.26 -1.22 8.14
N GLN A 117 8.44 -1.79 8.35
CA GLN A 117 8.57 -3.09 9.03
C GLN A 117 7.94 -3.06 10.43
N ALA A 118 8.18 -1.99 11.19
CA ALA A 118 7.60 -1.84 12.52
C ALA A 118 6.07 -1.77 12.46
N LEU A 119 5.54 -1.03 11.49
CA LEU A 119 4.09 -0.95 11.28
C LEU A 119 3.50 -2.32 10.97
N TYR A 120 4.11 -3.05 10.03
CA TYR A 120 3.61 -4.37 9.65
C TYR A 120 3.66 -5.35 10.82
N ARG A 121 4.76 -5.37 11.58
CA ARG A 121 4.87 -6.22 12.78
C ARG A 121 3.80 -5.90 13.81
N LYS A 122 3.49 -4.62 13.99
CA LYS A 122 2.41 -4.19 14.88
C LYS A 122 1.07 -4.78 14.50
N PHE A 123 0.84 -4.99 13.20
CA PHE A 123 -0.38 -5.59 12.67
C PHE A 123 -0.29 -7.11 12.49
N GLY A 124 0.71 -7.75 13.08
CA GLY A 124 0.80 -9.21 13.13
C GLY A 124 1.55 -9.85 11.96
N PHE A 125 2.22 -9.06 11.13
CA PHE A 125 3.06 -9.60 10.07
C PHE A 125 4.38 -10.11 10.63
N CYS A 126 4.85 -11.22 10.08
CA CYS A 126 6.13 -11.83 10.43
C CYS A 126 7.01 -11.95 9.20
N GLU A 127 8.33 -11.87 9.40
CA GLU A 127 9.29 -12.14 8.33
C GLU A 127 9.24 -13.63 7.97
N VAL A 128 9.14 -13.91 6.67
CA VAL A 128 9.10 -15.28 6.15
C VAL A 128 10.19 -15.56 5.12
N GLY A 129 10.95 -14.57 4.70
CA GLY A 129 12.04 -14.75 3.76
C GLY A 129 12.63 -13.44 3.29
N LYS A 130 13.58 -13.56 2.35
CA LYS A 130 14.24 -12.42 1.70
C LYS A 130 14.42 -12.71 0.23
N ARG A 131 14.33 -11.68 -0.60
CA ARG A 131 14.74 -11.72 -2.01
C ARG A 131 15.99 -10.88 -2.17
N PRO A 132 17.17 -11.50 -2.36
CA PRO A 132 18.43 -10.76 -2.49
C PRO A 132 18.42 -9.85 -3.72
N LYS A 133 18.95 -8.62 -3.56
CA LYS A 133 19.13 -7.65 -4.65
C LYS A 133 17.85 -7.40 -5.45
N TYR A 134 16.70 -7.39 -4.77
CA TYR A 134 15.40 -7.25 -5.41
C TYR A 134 15.18 -5.84 -5.98
N TYR A 135 15.64 -4.80 -5.27
CA TYR A 135 15.47 -3.40 -5.68
C TYR A 135 16.64 -2.94 -6.52
N ALA A 136 16.38 -2.72 -7.82
CA ALA A 136 17.43 -2.43 -8.80
C ALA A 136 18.14 -1.08 -8.55
N ASP A 137 17.47 -0.12 -7.92
CA ASP A 137 18.01 1.22 -7.69
C ASP A 137 19.20 1.22 -6.69
N THR A 138 19.11 0.43 -5.63
CA THR A 138 20.12 0.37 -4.57
C THR A 138 20.81 -0.98 -4.45
N GLY A 139 20.29 -2.02 -5.10
CA GLY A 139 20.72 -3.41 -4.90
C GLY A 139 20.26 -3.99 -3.57
N GLU A 140 19.35 -3.31 -2.87
CA GLU A 140 18.82 -3.75 -1.59
C GLU A 140 18.02 -5.04 -1.69
N ASP A 141 18.07 -5.84 -0.63
CA ASP A 141 17.20 -7.00 -0.49
C ASP A 141 15.76 -6.56 -0.19
N ALA A 142 14.80 -7.38 -0.58
CA ALA A 142 13.43 -7.29 -0.13
C ALA A 142 13.22 -8.25 1.04
N LEU A 143 12.63 -7.76 2.11
CA LEU A 143 12.14 -8.56 3.21
C LEU A 143 10.74 -9.03 2.84
N LEU A 144 10.51 -10.34 2.90
CA LEU A 144 9.19 -10.91 2.67
C LEU A 144 8.48 -11.06 4.00
N MET A 145 7.30 -10.50 4.11
CA MET A 145 6.48 -10.58 5.31
C MET A 145 5.09 -11.12 4.98
N ASP A 146 4.51 -11.86 5.89
CA ASP A 146 3.12 -12.27 5.76
C ASP A 146 2.39 -12.24 7.08
N ARG A 147 1.07 -12.22 6.98
CA ARG A 147 0.15 -12.44 8.10
C ARG A 147 -0.87 -13.49 7.66
N LYS A 148 -0.88 -14.61 8.34
CA LYS A 148 -1.89 -15.66 8.13
C LYS A 148 -3.19 -15.27 8.82
N LEU A 149 -4.29 -15.55 8.16
CA LEU A 149 -5.63 -15.21 8.66
C LEU A 149 -6.35 -16.42 9.20
#